data_cd9249843b5c071fa6aa76c361c27300
#
_entry.id   cd9249843b5c071fa6aa76c361c27300
#
_cell.length_a   1.000
_cell.length_b   1.000
_cell.length_c   1.000
_cell.angle_alpha   90.00
_cell.angle_beta   90.00
_cell.angle_gamma   90.00
#
_symmetry.space_group_name_H-M   'P 1'
#
loop_
_entity.id
_entity.type
_entity.pdbx_description
1 polymer ?
#
loop_
_entity_poly.entity_id
_entity_poly.type
_entity_poly.pdbx_seq_one_letter_code
_entity_poly.pdbx_strand_id
1 'polypeptide(L)'
;CDGDRGLKRKPPAHVLRIGEVPVGRFWRDLEELPDVDVVSISRTGFSGLARKSSVITGDITRIIRALGEVKHAGDSQDYLKMSQSSEGKISELLESFPESEPGMLRTLSVMATMGGSLYLGNSLPVREWNDFSQREVPYELVRANRGANGIDGQISTWLGATAGEEDAWGVFGDLTALYDLSAPALLNQIECQGRMLVVINNGGGKIFERLPMVRNLDRKTSELVVNAHDHGFGDWASMWNMNYVRVTGMEGFDFEPGDRATVVEVIPDTEQTKAFWESWASM
;
A
#
# COMPACT_ATOMS: atom_id res chain seq x y z
N CYS A 1 7.82 5.72 -7.82
CA CYS A 1 7.74 5.07 -9.12
C CYS A 1 8.50 5.86 -10.16
N ASP A 2 9.19 5.19 -11.08
CA ASP A 2 9.95 5.90 -12.15
C ASP A 2 8.98 6.70 -13.04
N GLY A 3 7.76 6.21 -13.22
CA GLY A 3 6.66 6.93 -13.85
C GLY A 3 6.36 8.28 -13.18
N ASP A 4 6.34 8.33 -11.86
CA ASP A 4 6.12 9.58 -11.11
C ASP A 4 7.27 10.57 -11.32
N ARG A 5 8.53 10.12 -11.34
CA ARG A 5 9.69 10.98 -11.63
C ARG A 5 9.67 11.49 -13.07
N GLY A 6 9.30 10.63 -14.02
CA GLY A 6 9.14 11.00 -15.42
C GLY A 6 8.05 12.05 -15.62
N LEU A 7 6.91 11.89 -14.96
CA LEU A 7 5.81 12.87 -14.97
C LEU A 7 6.21 14.22 -14.38
N LYS A 8 7.08 14.24 -13.36
CA LYS A 8 7.61 15.50 -12.82
C LYS A 8 8.59 16.20 -13.78
N ARG A 9 9.40 15.43 -14.53
CA ARG A 9 10.36 15.96 -15.52
C ARG A 9 9.68 16.49 -16.79
N LYS A 10 8.64 15.78 -17.25
CA LYS A 10 7.82 16.14 -18.41
C LYS A 10 6.35 16.15 -17.98
N PRO A 11 5.89 17.19 -17.28
CA PRO A 11 4.52 17.21 -16.77
C PRO A 11 3.51 17.29 -17.93
N PRO A 12 2.39 16.56 -17.84
CA PRO A 12 1.30 16.72 -18.79
C PRO A 12 0.62 18.09 -18.63
N ALA A 13 0.05 18.64 -19.68
CA ALA A 13 -0.74 19.88 -19.60
C ALA A 13 -2.02 19.67 -18.77
N HIS A 14 -2.60 18.48 -18.83
CA HIS A 14 -3.85 18.16 -18.15
C HIS A 14 -3.76 16.82 -17.43
N VAL A 15 -4.35 16.73 -16.24
CA VAL A 15 -4.48 15.51 -15.45
C VAL A 15 -5.94 15.26 -15.15
N LEU A 16 -6.45 14.11 -15.55
CA LEU A 16 -7.75 13.61 -15.15
C LEU A 16 -7.56 12.51 -14.09
N ARG A 17 -8.04 12.76 -12.86
CA ARG A 17 -8.14 11.75 -11.83
C ARG A 17 -9.53 11.13 -11.83
N ILE A 18 -9.59 9.81 -11.85
CA ILE A 18 -10.82 9.04 -11.70
C ILE A 18 -10.70 8.20 -10.43
N GLY A 19 -11.60 8.43 -9.47
CA GLY A 19 -11.55 7.82 -8.15
C GLY A 19 -10.96 8.72 -7.07
N GLU A 20 -10.51 8.11 -5.97
CA GLU A 20 -10.01 8.80 -4.80
C GLU A 20 -8.53 9.25 -4.97
N VAL A 21 -7.97 9.93 -3.97
CA VAL A 21 -6.62 10.49 -4.04
C VAL A 21 -5.57 9.38 -4.18
N PRO A 22 -4.73 9.42 -5.24
CA PRO A 22 -3.69 8.41 -5.44
C PRO A 22 -2.64 8.42 -4.33
N VAL A 23 -1.99 7.29 -4.13
CA VAL A 23 -0.88 7.14 -3.18
C VAL A 23 0.43 7.68 -3.76
N GLY A 24 0.58 7.66 -5.07
CA GLY A 24 1.77 8.04 -5.82
C GLY A 24 2.24 9.48 -5.54
N ARG A 25 3.55 9.66 -5.61
CA ARG A 25 4.20 10.94 -5.30
C ARG A 25 3.80 12.05 -6.26
N PHE A 26 3.57 11.72 -7.54
CA PHE A 26 3.20 12.71 -8.56
C PHE A 26 1.98 13.54 -8.16
N TRP A 27 0.98 12.93 -7.49
CA TRP A 27 -0.20 13.66 -7.03
C TRP A 27 0.17 14.83 -6.10
N ARG A 28 1.10 14.61 -5.17
CA ARG A 28 1.59 15.67 -4.28
C ARG A 28 2.50 16.66 -5.03
N ASP A 29 3.29 16.16 -5.98
CA ASP A 29 4.17 17.01 -6.78
C ASP A 29 3.39 18.02 -7.66
N LEU A 30 2.09 17.75 -7.93
CA LEU A 30 1.19 18.70 -8.62
C LEU A 30 1.00 20.03 -7.88
N GLU A 31 1.23 20.09 -6.56
CA GLU A 31 1.22 21.34 -5.80
C GLU A 31 2.30 22.32 -6.30
N GLU A 32 3.41 21.79 -6.80
CA GLU A 32 4.54 22.57 -7.34
C GLU A 32 4.41 22.83 -8.85
N LEU A 33 3.33 22.37 -9.50
CA LEU A 33 3.10 22.45 -10.95
C LEU A 33 1.80 23.23 -11.25
N PRO A 34 1.76 24.56 -11.01
CA PRO A 34 0.53 25.35 -11.11
C PRO A 34 -0.06 25.42 -12.52
N ASP A 35 0.77 25.22 -13.55
CA ASP A 35 0.35 25.30 -14.96
C ASP A 35 -0.32 24.00 -15.44
N VAL A 36 -0.33 22.94 -14.63
CA VAL A 36 -1.02 21.68 -14.95
C VAL A 36 -2.48 21.78 -14.55
N ASP A 37 -3.38 21.71 -15.50
CA ASP A 37 -4.82 21.65 -15.21
C ASP A 37 -5.19 20.29 -14.60
N VAL A 38 -5.93 20.30 -13.49
CA VAL A 38 -6.37 19.09 -12.81
C VAL A 38 -7.89 19.04 -12.71
N VAL A 39 -8.46 17.97 -13.24
CA VAL A 39 -9.86 17.62 -13.06
C VAL A 39 -9.94 16.28 -12.31
N SER A 40 -10.79 16.23 -11.30
CA SER A 40 -11.04 15.01 -10.52
C SER A 40 -12.49 14.60 -10.66
N ILE A 41 -12.73 13.29 -10.85
CA ILE A 41 -14.04 12.67 -10.79
C ILE A 41 -14.03 11.72 -9.58
N SER A 42 -14.76 12.03 -8.52
CA SER A 42 -14.77 11.20 -7.30
C SER A 42 -16.15 11.16 -6.64
N ARG A 43 -16.33 10.21 -5.73
CA ARG A 43 -17.57 10.11 -4.94
C ARG A 43 -17.58 11.09 -3.77
N THR A 44 -16.42 11.39 -3.19
CA THR A 44 -16.30 12.20 -1.97
C THR A 44 -16.22 13.70 -2.24
N GLY A 45 -15.88 14.11 -3.46
CA GLY A 45 -15.63 15.51 -3.78
C GLY A 45 -14.31 16.07 -3.23
N PHE A 46 -13.48 15.23 -2.61
CA PHE A 46 -12.20 15.66 -2.06
C PHE A 46 -11.14 15.77 -3.16
N SER A 47 -10.60 16.99 -3.35
CA SER A 47 -9.57 17.23 -4.37
C SER A 47 -8.24 16.56 -4.03
N GLY A 48 -7.86 16.53 -2.75
CA GLY A 48 -6.54 16.10 -2.28
C GLY A 48 -5.40 17.02 -2.69
N LEU A 49 -5.70 18.23 -3.18
CA LEU A 49 -4.76 19.28 -3.52
C LEU A 49 -5.15 20.58 -2.79
N ALA A 50 -4.17 21.31 -2.26
CA ALA A 50 -4.37 22.62 -1.64
C ALA A 50 -4.59 23.71 -2.69
N ARG A 51 -4.01 23.52 -3.89
CA ARG A 51 -4.20 24.44 -5.01
C ARG A 51 -5.56 24.29 -5.69
N LYS A 52 -5.96 25.28 -6.47
CA LYS A 52 -7.20 25.25 -7.26
C LYS A 52 -7.20 24.07 -8.24
N SER A 53 -8.25 23.29 -8.21
CA SER A 53 -8.53 22.20 -9.15
C SER A 53 -10.03 22.02 -9.30
N SER A 54 -10.48 21.39 -10.38
CA SER A 54 -11.90 21.11 -10.62
C SER A 54 -12.24 19.74 -10.08
N VAL A 55 -13.38 19.62 -9.38
CA VAL A 55 -13.89 18.32 -8.87
C VAL A 55 -15.33 18.12 -9.33
N ILE A 56 -15.57 16.99 -9.99
CA ILE A 56 -16.90 16.52 -10.38
C ILE A 56 -17.28 15.41 -9.42
N THR A 57 -18.31 15.63 -8.61
CA THR A 57 -18.76 14.67 -7.61
C THR A 57 -19.97 13.88 -8.08
N GLY A 58 -19.97 12.56 -7.88
CA GLY A 58 -21.09 11.72 -8.19
C GLY A 58 -20.74 10.26 -8.46
N ASP A 59 -21.67 9.53 -9.05
CA ASP A 59 -21.42 8.16 -9.49
C ASP A 59 -20.42 8.16 -10.65
N ILE A 60 -19.24 7.58 -10.39
CA ILE A 60 -18.11 7.57 -11.34
C ILE A 60 -18.53 6.92 -12.67
N THR A 61 -19.25 5.82 -12.62
CA THR A 61 -19.67 5.08 -13.84
C THR A 61 -20.62 5.92 -14.70
N ARG A 62 -21.56 6.60 -14.07
CA ARG A 62 -22.49 7.51 -14.81
C ARG A 62 -21.75 8.70 -15.42
N ILE A 63 -20.81 9.30 -14.68
CA ILE A 63 -20.04 10.45 -15.18
C ILE A 63 -19.18 10.01 -16.37
N ILE A 64 -18.45 8.89 -16.26
CA ILE A 64 -17.60 8.39 -17.36
C ILE A 64 -18.45 8.08 -18.61
N ARG A 65 -19.61 7.45 -18.46
CA ARG A 65 -20.53 7.19 -19.59
C ARG A 65 -21.01 8.48 -20.24
N ALA A 66 -21.24 9.53 -19.45
CA ALA A 66 -21.68 10.83 -19.95
C ALA A 66 -20.59 11.60 -20.70
N LEU A 67 -19.30 11.31 -20.45
CA LEU A 67 -18.19 11.90 -21.21
C LEU A 67 -18.14 11.43 -22.66
N GLY A 68 -18.74 10.27 -22.97
CA GLY A 68 -18.76 9.72 -24.31
C GLY A 68 -17.40 9.26 -24.83
N GLU A 69 -17.21 9.20 -26.13
CA GLU A 69 -15.93 8.83 -26.74
C GLU A 69 -14.91 9.95 -26.58
N VAL A 70 -13.78 9.64 -25.94
CA VAL A 70 -12.67 10.56 -25.81
C VAL A 70 -11.77 10.44 -27.04
N LYS A 71 -11.58 11.54 -27.77
CA LYS A 71 -10.62 11.57 -28.88
C LYS A 71 -9.20 11.49 -28.31
N HIS A 72 -8.40 10.61 -28.90
CA HIS A 72 -7.00 10.41 -28.51
C HIS A 72 -6.20 11.70 -28.67
N ALA A 73 -5.52 12.16 -27.60
CA ALA A 73 -4.50 13.18 -27.67
C ALA A 73 -3.13 12.51 -27.89
N GLY A 74 -2.36 12.98 -28.88
CA GLY A 74 -1.16 12.30 -29.38
C GLY A 74 -0.07 11.98 -28.35
N ASP A 75 0.06 12.78 -27.30
CA ASP A 75 1.14 12.62 -26.28
C ASP A 75 0.89 11.49 -25.25
N SER A 76 -0.32 10.95 -25.19
CA SER A 76 -0.64 9.90 -24.19
C SER A 76 0.13 8.59 -24.41
N GLN A 77 0.56 8.31 -25.64
CA GLN A 77 1.33 7.11 -25.96
C GLN A 77 2.74 7.11 -25.35
N ASP A 78 3.36 8.28 -25.23
CA ASP A 78 4.71 8.39 -24.62
C ASP A 78 4.66 8.05 -23.12
N TYR A 79 3.61 8.50 -22.43
CA TYR A 79 3.40 8.17 -21.01
C TYR A 79 3.09 6.68 -20.83
N LEU A 80 2.31 6.08 -21.72
CA LEU A 80 2.03 4.64 -21.68
C LEU A 80 3.31 3.81 -21.88
N LYS A 81 4.14 4.14 -22.88
CA LYS A 81 5.43 3.48 -23.11
C LYS A 81 6.37 3.63 -21.91
N MET A 82 6.41 4.80 -21.29
CA MET A 82 7.20 5.05 -20.09
C MET A 82 6.71 4.17 -18.93
N SER A 83 5.41 4.05 -18.72
CA SER A 83 4.82 3.18 -17.70
C SER A 83 5.17 1.70 -17.94
N GLN A 84 5.01 1.23 -19.17
CA GLN A 84 5.33 -0.16 -19.54
C GLN A 84 6.82 -0.49 -19.39
N SER A 85 7.71 0.44 -19.74
CA SER A 85 9.15 0.27 -19.53
C SER A 85 9.48 0.19 -18.03
N SER A 86 8.82 0.99 -17.20
CA SER A 86 9.00 0.94 -15.75
C SER A 86 8.51 -0.38 -15.16
N GLU A 87 7.39 -0.93 -15.65
CA GLU A 87 6.86 -2.23 -15.19
C GLU A 87 7.84 -3.38 -15.44
N GLY A 88 8.46 -3.44 -16.62
CA GLY A 88 9.46 -4.47 -16.93
C GLY A 88 10.63 -4.45 -15.95
N LYS A 89 11.18 -3.26 -15.70
CA LYS A 89 12.29 -3.09 -14.74
C LYS A 89 11.88 -3.42 -13.30
N ILE A 90 10.65 -3.11 -12.90
CA ILE A 90 10.11 -3.46 -11.58
C ILE A 90 10.07 -4.99 -11.44
N SER A 91 9.57 -5.70 -12.46
CA SER A 91 9.51 -7.17 -12.43
C SER A 91 10.88 -7.80 -12.31
N GLU A 92 11.87 -7.35 -13.10
CA GLU A 92 13.26 -7.82 -13.01
C GLU A 92 13.86 -7.58 -11.61
N LEU A 93 13.54 -6.44 -11.00
CA LEU A 93 14.03 -6.10 -9.67
C LEU A 93 13.40 -6.98 -8.58
N LEU A 94 12.10 -7.23 -8.66
CA LEU A 94 11.38 -8.12 -7.73
C LEU A 94 11.88 -9.58 -7.84
N GLU A 95 12.17 -10.05 -9.05
CA GLU A 95 12.76 -11.37 -9.28
C GLU A 95 14.19 -11.48 -8.72
N SER A 96 14.96 -10.39 -8.78
CA SER A 96 16.33 -10.35 -8.25
C SER A 96 16.39 -10.34 -6.72
N PHE A 97 15.35 -9.84 -6.05
CA PHE A 97 15.28 -9.71 -4.60
C PHE A 97 13.92 -10.23 -4.06
N PRO A 98 13.63 -11.52 -4.20
CA PRO A 98 12.32 -12.08 -3.88
C PRO A 98 11.97 -12.00 -2.38
N GLU A 99 12.95 -12.05 -1.48
CA GLU A 99 12.75 -11.98 -0.03
C GLU A 99 12.88 -10.56 0.53
N SER A 100 13.07 -9.55 -0.34
CA SER A 100 12.93 -8.16 0.07
C SER A 100 11.49 -7.84 0.47
N GLU A 101 11.28 -6.78 1.26
CA GLU A 101 9.92 -6.33 1.63
C GLU A 101 9.02 -6.15 0.39
N PRO A 102 9.44 -5.46 -0.71
CA PRO A 102 8.66 -5.41 -1.94
C PRO A 102 8.43 -6.77 -2.62
N GLY A 103 9.44 -7.66 -2.62
CA GLY A 103 9.33 -9.00 -3.22
C GLY A 103 8.32 -9.89 -2.48
N MET A 104 8.41 -9.94 -1.16
CA MET A 104 7.45 -10.68 -0.32
C MET A 104 6.04 -10.08 -0.44
N LEU A 105 5.92 -8.76 -0.49
CA LEU A 105 4.64 -8.10 -0.69
C LEU A 105 4.04 -8.43 -2.08
N ARG A 106 4.86 -8.55 -3.12
CA ARG A 106 4.42 -9.00 -4.44
C ARG A 106 3.76 -10.38 -4.35
N THR A 107 4.42 -11.33 -3.67
CA THR A 107 3.88 -12.69 -3.47
C THR A 107 2.60 -12.68 -2.66
N LEU A 108 2.59 -11.95 -1.55
CA LEU A 108 1.40 -11.75 -0.71
C LEU A 108 0.23 -11.18 -1.53
N SER A 109 0.52 -10.28 -2.47
CA SER A 109 -0.51 -9.65 -3.30
C SER A 109 -1.20 -10.63 -4.26
N VAL A 110 -0.51 -11.69 -4.68
CA VAL A 110 -1.12 -12.78 -5.46
C VAL A 110 -2.05 -13.59 -4.57
N MET A 111 -1.63 -13.95 -3.36
CA MET A 111 -2.45 -14.71 -2.41
C MET A 111 -3.71 -13.95 -2.02
N ALA A 112 -3.61 -12.65 -1.77
CA ALA A 112 -4.73 -11.81 -1.36
C ALA A 112 -5.83 -11.67 -2.44
N THR A 113 -5.60 -12.09 -3.68
CA THR A 113 -6.65 -12.14 -4.72
C THR A 113 -7.70 -13.23 -4.44
N MET A 114 -7.37 -14.20 -3.59
CA MET A 114 -8.32 -15.24 -3.17
C MET A 114 -9.28 -14.77 -2.08
N GLY A 115 -9.02 -13.61 -1.48
CA GLY A 115 -9.89 -13.02 -0.45
C GLY A 115 -10.99 -12.14 -1.03
N GLY A 116 -12.11 -12.03 -0.31
CA GLY A 116 -13.26 -11.18 -0.72
C GLY A 116 -12.98 -9.70 -0.59
N SER A 117 -12.24 -9.26 0.44
CA SER A 117 -11.88 -7.88 0.65
C SER A 117 -10.48 -7.69 1.17
N LEU A 118 -9.87 -6.58 0.77
CA LEU A 118 -8.51 -6.19 1.15
C LEU A 118 -8.52 -4.83 1.83
N TYR A 119 -7.87 -4.73 2.98
CA TYR A 119 -7.59 -3.45 3.64
C TYR A 119 -6.08 -3.20 3.69
N LEU A 120 -5.67 -2.02 3.26
CA LEU A 120 -4.27 -1.62 3.21
C LEU A 120 -3.97 -0.57 4.28
N GLY A 121 -3.11 -0.90 5.22
CA GLY A 121 -2.62 -0.01 6.24
C GLY A 121 -1.79 1.15 5.69
N ASN A 122 -1.84 2.29 6.36
CA ASN A 122 -1.00 3.44 6.05
C ASN A 122 0.51 3.11 6.20
N SER A 123 1.37 4.07 5.95
CA SER A 123 2.83 3.97 5.91
C SER A 123 3.34 3.24 4.67
N LEU A 124 4.21 2.25 4.79
CA LEU A 124 4.77 1.51 3.66
C LEU A 124 3.76 0.56 3.00
N PRO A 125 2.92 -0.20 3.72
CA PRO A 125 2.07 -1.21 3.10
C PRO A 125 1.24 -0.68 1.93
N VAL A 126 0.49 0.40 2.11
CA VAL A 126 -0.34 0.97 1.02
C VAL A 126 0.50 1.51 -0.15
N ARG A 127 1.72 1.96 0.10
CA ARG A 127 2.62 2.49 -0.94
C ARG A 127 3.27 1.38 -1.73
N GLU A 128 3.81 0.41 -1.04
CA GLU A 128 4.45 -0.74 -1.67
C GLU A 128 3.42 -1.59 -2.41
N TRP A 129 2.20 -1.72 -1.88
CA TRP A 129 1.11 -2.34 -2.62
C TRP A 129 0.80 -1.60 -3.92
N ASN A 130 0.71 -0.27 -3.88
CA ASN A 130 0.50 0.54 -5.07
C ASN A 130 1.62 0.37 -6.11
N ASP A 131 2.87 0.20 -5.67
CA ASP A 131 4.02 0.18 -6.57
C ASP A 131 4.37 -1.24 -7.05
N PHE A 132 4.14 -2.28 -6.23
CA PHE A 132 4.69 -3.62 -6.44
C PHE A 132 3.66 -4.74 -6.47
N SER A 133 2.39 -4.54 -6.07
CA SER A 133 1.39 -5.61 -6.11
C SER A 133 1.17 -6.14 -7.54
N GLN A 134 0.68 -7.38 -7.62
CA GLN A 134 0.24 -7.96 -8.89
C GLN A 134 -0.90 -7.11 -9.51
N ARG A 135 -1.01 -7.11 -10.85
CA ARG A 135 -2.01 -6.32 -11.58
C ARG A 135 -2.80 -7.12 -12.60
N GLU A 136 -2.61 -8.43 -12.61
CA GLU A 136 -3.22 -9.33 -13.57
C GLU A 136 -4.65 -9.68 -13.18
N VAL A 137 -4.90 -9.83 -11.87
CA VAL A 137 -6.21 -10.16 -11.31
C VAL A 137 -6.69 -9.00 -10.46
N PRO A 138 -7.89 -8.43 -10.76
CA PRO A 138 -8.44 -7.36 -9.94
C PRO A 138 -8.86 -7.87 -8.56
N TYR A 139 -8.63 -7.07 -7.52
CA TYR A 139 -9.21 -7.30 -6.20
C TYR A 139 -10.69 -6.91 -6.21
N GLU A 140 -11.54 -7.68 -5.53
CA GLU A 140 -12.96 -7.41 -5.50
C GLU A 140 -13.26 -6.07 -4.81
N LEU A 141 -12.67 -5.85 -3.65
CA LEU A 141 -12.86 -4.65 -2.85
C LEU A 141 -11.58 -4.27 -2.10
N VAL A 142 -11.08 -3.06 -2.34
CA VAL A 142 -9.91 -2.52 -1.63
C VAL A 142 -10.31 -1.32 -0.78
N ARG A 143 -9.90 -1.33 0.49
CA ARG A 143 -10.11 -0.23 1.44
C ARG A 143 -8.78 0.26 1.99
N ALA A 144 -8.73 1.53 2.36
CA ALA A 144 -7.62 2.14 3.09
C ALA A 144 -8.07 3.44 3.75
N ASN A 145 -7.49 3.81 4.87
CA ASN A 145 -7.71 5.10 5.50
C ASN A 145 -6.89 6.18 4.77
N ARG A 146 -7.47 6.75 3.71
CA ARG A 146 -6.81 7.84 2.97
C ARG A 146 -7.42 9.18 3.34
N GLY A 147 -6.53 10.17 3.59
CA GLY A 147 -6.92 11.49 4.16
C GLY A 147 -6.61 11.59 5.65
N ALA A 148 -6.76 10.51 6.43
CA ALA A 148 -6.22 10.38 7.78
C ALA A 148 -4.97 9.50 7.72
N ASN A 149 -3.78 10.06 7.97
CA ASN A 149 -2.49 9.38 7.71
C ASN A 149 -1.87 8.73 8.95
N GLY A 150 -2.57 8.71 10.10
CA GLY A 150 -2.14 8.00 11.31
C GLY A 150 -2.02 6.49 11.08
N ILE A 151 -1.31 5.83 11.97
CA ILE A 151 -1.16 4.35 11.96
C ILE A 151 -1.93 3.69 13.09
N ASP A 152 -2.40 4.47 14.05
CA ASP A 152 -3.23 4.05 15.18
C ASP A 152 -4.65 3.70 14.74
N GLY A 153 -5.29 2.72 15.38
CA GLY A 153 -6.69 2.32 15.17
C GLY A 153 -7.02 1.71 13.81
N GLN A 154 -6.03 1.32 13.01
CA GLN A 154 -6.29 0.83 11.66
C GLN A 154 -6.74 -0.63 11.62
N ILE A 155 -6.25 -1.47 12.53
CA ILE A 155 -6.71 -2.84 12.67
C ILE A 155 -8.17 -2.83 13.18
N SER A 156 -8.47 -1.98 14.15
CA SER A 156 -9.85 -1.76 14.64
C SER A 156 -10.77 -1.28 13.51
N THR A 157 -10.29 -0.37 12.67
CA THR A 157 -11.03 0.11 11.48
C THR A 157 -11.28 -1.02 10.48
N TRP A 158 -10.27 -1.83 10.17
CA TRP A 158 -10.40 -2.99 9.30
C TRP A 158 -11.44 -3.97 9.82
N LEU A 159 -11.34 -4.37 11.10
CA LEU A 159 -12.29 -5.30 11.72
C LEU A 159 -13.71 -4.78 11.67
N GLY A 160 -13.92 -3.49 11.98
CA GLY A 160 -15.24 -2.87 11.91
C GLY A 160 -15.78 -2.75 10.47
N ALA A 161 -14.92 -2.35 9.51
CA ALA A 161 -15.32 -2.18 8.12
C ALA A 161 -15.65 -3.49 7.41
N THR A 162 -15.13 -4.61 7.91
CA THR A 162 -15.31 -5.95 7.31
C THR A 162 -16.12 -6.88 8.21
N ALA A 163 -16.83 -6.37 9.23
CA ALA A 163 -17.49 -7.17 10.25
C ALA A 163 -18.49 -8.21 9.72
N GLY A 164 -19.14 -7.94 8.58
CA GLY A 164 -20.07 -8.85 7.91
C GLY A 164 -19.51 -9.53 6.66
N GLU A 165 -18.20 -9.54 6.48
CA GLU A 165 -17.55 -10.11 5.31
C GLU A 165 -16.78 -11.39 5.67
N GLU A 166 -16.81 -12.37 4.79
CA GLU A 166 -15.95 -13.54 4.83
C GLU A 166 -14.62 -13.22 4.12
N ASP A 167 -13.55 -13.96 4.43
CA ASP A 167 -12.26 -13.88 3.75
C ASP A 167 -11.66 -12.47 3.62
N ALA A 168 -11.70 -11.72 4.71
CA ALA A 168 -11.18 -10.35 4.76
C ALA A 168 -9.68 -10.33 5.11
N TRP A 169 -8.90 -9.70 4.23
CA TRP A 169 -7.46 -9.51 4.41
C TRP A 169 -7.13 -8.09 4.85
N GLY A 170 -6.29 -7.95 5.87
CA GLY A 170 -5.74 -6.66 6.30
C GLY A 170 -4.21 -6.71 6.30
N VAL A 171 -3.54 -5.78 5.60
CA VAL A 171 -2.08 -5.71 5.51
C VAL A 171 -1.58 -4.46 6.20
N PHE A 172 -0.80 -4.64 7.26
CA PHE A 172 -0.35 -3.58 8.15
C PHE A 172 1.17 -3.65 8.37
N GLY A 173 1.78 -2.54 8.75
CA GLY A 173 3.13 -2.54 9.30
C GLY A 173 3.13 -2.94 10.78
N ASP A 174 4.31 -3.32 11.28
CA ASP A 174 4.56 -3.71 12.66
C ASP A 174 4.17 -2.63 13.67
N LEU A 175 4.59 -1.37 13.45
CA LEU A 175 4.20 -0.26 14.32
C LEU A 175 2.69 -0.03 14.33
N THR A 176 1.99 -0.24 13.22
CA THR A 176 0.52 -0.17 13.18
C THR A 176 -0.09 -1.21 14.11
N ALA A 177 0.42 -2.44 14.09
CA ALA A 177 -0.04 -3.50 14.98
C ALA A 177 0.29 -3.19 16.45
N LEU A 178 1.48 -2.66 16.74
CA LEU A 178 1.88 -2.25 18.09
C LEU A 178 1.02 -1.10 18.64
N TYR A 179 0.58 -0.18 17.79
CA TYR A 179 -0.29 0.93 18.20
C TYR A 179 -1.77 0.52 18.35
N ASP A 180 -2.16 -0.68 17.91
CA ASP A 180 -3.55 -1.17 17.95
C ASP A 180 -3.65 -2.58 18.57
N LEU A 181 -2.79 -2.89 19.56
CA LEU A 181 -2.68 -4.22 20.19
C LEU A 181 -3.98 -4.76 20.77
N SER A 182 -4.91 -3.89 21.15
CA SER A 182 -6.21 -4.28 21.73
C SER A 182 -7.30 -4.53 20.68
N ALA A 183 -7.06 -4.20 19.41
CA ALA A 183 -8.03 -4.37 18.33
C ALA A 183 -8.65 -5.77 18.24
N PRO A 184 -7.90 -6.87 18.45
CA PRO A 184 -8.48 -8.22 18.38
C PRO A 184 -9.55 -8.53 19.44
N ALA A 185 -9.74 -7.69 20.46
CA ALA A 185 -10.89 -7.80 21.37
C ALA A 185 -12.23 -7.76 20.62
N LEU A 186 -12.27 -7.12 19.44
CA LEU A 186 -13.44 -7.05 18.56
C LEU A 186 -13.78 -8.40 17.90
N LEU A 187 -12.82 -9.33 17.81
CA LEU A 187 -13.04 -10.64 17.19
C LEU A 187 -14.12 -11.48 17.89
N ASN A 188 -14.40 -11.20 19.17
CA ASN A 188 -15.49 -11.85 19.89
C ASN A 188 -16.89 -11.38 19.45
N GLN A 189 -16.97 -10.35 18.61
CA GLN A 189 -18.21 -9.69 18.19
C GLN A 189 -18.50 -9.85 16.71
N ILE A 190 -17.59 -10.46 15.95
CA ILE A 190 -17.67 -10.59 14.49
C ILE A 190 -17.29 -12.01 14.05
N GLU A 191 -17.68 -12.36 12.83
CA GLU A 191 -17.21 -13.60 12.20
C GLU A 191 -15.70 -13.54 11.99
N CYS A 192 -15.01 -14.62 12.36
CA CYS A 192 -13.53 -14.68 12.34
C CYS A 192 -12.97 -15.61 11.26
N GLN A 193 -13.81 -16.43 10.63
CA GLN A 193 -13.40 -17.34 9.58
C GLN A 193 -12.81 -16.55 8.40
N GLY A 194 -11.71 -17.05 7.84
CA GLY A 194 -11.07 -16.48 6.67
C GLY A 194 -10.38 -15.12 6.90
N ARG A 195 -10.33 -14.60 8.14
CA ARG A 195 -9.69 -13.30 8.42
C ARG A 195 -8.17 -13.44 8.50
N MET A 196 -7.49 -12.73 7.61
CA MET A 196 -6.03 -12.72 7.52
C MET A 196 -5.49 -11.35 7.95
N LEU A 197 -4.90 -11.29 9.14
CA LEU A 197 -4.22 -10.12 9.67
C LEU A 197 -2.73 -10.23 9.36
N VAL A 198 -2.31 -9.62 8.25
CA VAL A 198 -0.92 -9.65 7.81
C VAL A 198 -0.16 -8.48 8.44
N VAL A 199 0.94 -8.79 9.11
CA VAL A 199 1.86 -7.81 9.70
C VAL A 199 3.19 -7.89 8.98
N ILE A 200 3.55 -6.85 8.24
CA ILE A 200 4.90 -6.70 7.69
C ILE A 200 5.79 -6.20 8.81
N ASN A 201 6.59 -7.11 9.36
CA ASN A 201 7.49 -6.83 10.47
C ASN A 201 8.91 -6.58 9.97
N ASN A 202 9.19 -5.32 9.65
CA ASN A 202 10.51 -4.87 9.20
C ASN A 202 11.34 -4.21 10.31
N GLY A 203 10.87 -4.25 11.58
CA GLY A 203 11.54 -3.76 12.77
C GLY A 203 11.42 -2.26 13.00
N GLY A 204 10.31 -1.62 12.55
CA GLY A 204 10.02 -0.23 12.86
C GLY A 204 9.55 0.63 11.68
N GLY A 205 9.60 1.94 11.86
CA GLY A 205 9.12 2.92 10.86
C GLY A 205 10.08 3.13 9.70
N LYS A 206 10.35 2.11 8.91
CA LYS A 206 11.30 2.12 7.79
C LYS A 206 11.00 3.15 6.69
N ILE A 207 9.78 3.66 6.62
CA ILE A 207 9.43 4.79 5.74
C ILE A 207 10.30 6.03 6.01
N PHE A 208 10.73 6.23 7.26
CA PHE A 208 11.55 7.37 7.66
C PHE A 208 13.02 7.20 7.26
N GLU A 209 13.55 5.99 7.21
CA GLU A 209 14.93 5.73 6.76
C GLU A 209 15.20 6.22 5.33
N ARG A 210 14.14 6.34 4.51
CA ARG A 210 14.22 6.81 3.13
C ARG A 210 14.29 8.33 3.01
N LEU A 211 14.05 9.05 4.10
CA LEU A 211 14.11 10.52 4.10
C LEU A 211 15.56 10.99 4.11
N PRO A 212 15.96 11.94 3.23
CA PRO A 212 17.33 12.43 3.16
C PRO A 212 17.85 12.97 4.49
N MET A 213 16.96 13.58 5.29
CA MET A 213 17.32 14.12 6.61
C MET A 213 17.67 13.01 7.61
N VAL A 214 17.01 11.86 7.57
CA VAL A 214 17.25 10.74 8.50
C VAL A 214 18.54 10.01 8.15
N ARG A 215 18.86 9.89 6.86
CA ARG A 215 20.12 9.25 6.39
C ARG A 215 21.39 9.92 6.93
N ASN A 216 21.31 11.19 7.33
CA ASN A 216 22.43 11.96 7.84
C ASN A 216 22.48 12.01 9.38
N LEU A 217 21.55 11.33 10.07
CA LEU A 217 21.54 11.25 11.53
C LEU A 217 22.54 10.20 12.02
N ASP A 218 23.03 10.39 13.25
CA ASP A 218 23.75 9.33 13.93
C ASP A 218 22.81 8.14 14.21
N ARG A 219 23.41 6.95 14.40
CA ARG A 219 22.68 5.71 14.57
C ARG A 219 21.62 5.77 15.68
N LYS A 220 21.95 6.31 16.85
CA LYS A 220 21.04 6.37 17.99
C LYS A 220 19.83 7.26 17.70
N THR A 221 20.06 8.40 17.09
CA THR A 221 18.99 9.33 16.71
C THR A 221 18.12 8.73 15.60
N SER A 222 18.73 8.04 14.63
CA SER A 222 18.00 7.34 13.58
C SER A 222 17.09 6.24 14.15
N GLU A 223 17.61 5.41 15.06
CA GLU A 223 16.83 4.35 15.74
C GLU A 223 15.62 4.92 16.51
N LEU A 224 15.76 6.09 17.14
CA LEU A 224 14.65 6.77 17.81
C LEU A 224 13.59 7.28 16.82
N VAL A 225 14.00 7.86 15.69
CA VAL A 225 13.07 8.36 14.67
C VAL A 225 12.32 7.22 13.99
N VAL A 226 13.01 6.11 13.74
CA VAL A 226 12.44 4.89 13.15
C VAL A 226 11.57 4.13 14.15
N ASN A 227 11.72 4.40 15.44
CA ASN A 227 11.10 3.62 16.51
C ASN A 227 11.44 2.12 16.35
N ALA A 228 12.75 1.84 16.24
CA ALA A 228 13.26 0.50 15.99
C ALA A 228 12.94 -0.46 17.15
N HIS A 229 12.54 -1.70 16.79
CA HIS A 229 12.20 -2.74 17.76
C HIS A 229 12.53 -4.14 17.21
N ASP A 230 12.47 -5.14 18.10
CA ASP A 230 12.68 -6.57 17.81
C ASP A 230 11.47 -7.44 18.23
N HIS A 231 10.30 -6.84 18.39
CA HIS A 231 9.10 -7.54 18.82
C HIS A 231 8.57 -8.45 17.71
N GLY A 232 8.16 -9.69 18.09
CA GLY A 232 7.37 -10.58 17.26
C GLY A 232 5.89 -10.58 17.67
N PHE A 233 5.04 -11.16 16.83
CA PHE A 233 3.58 -11.14 17.01
C PHE A 233 2.97 -12.48 17.41
N GLY A 234 3.78 -13.53 17.66
CA GLY A 234 3.30 -14.83 18.07
C GLY A 234 2.57 -14.83 19.43
N ASP A 235 3.15 -14.18 20.44
CA ASP A 235 2.53 -14.06 21.77
C ASP A 235 1.24 -13.22 21.71
N TRP A 236 1.23 -12.18 20.88
CA TRP A 236 0.03 -11.37 20.64
C TRP A 236 -1.09 -12.20 20.00
N ALA A 237 -0.79 -13.01 18.99
CA ALA A 237 -1.75 -13.93 18.39
C ALA A 237 -2.30 -14.93 19.41
N SER A 238 -1.43 -15.51 20.24
CA SER A 238 -1.80 -16.44 21.31
C SER A 238 -2.69 -15.79 22.38
N MET A 239 -2.41 -14.55 22.78
CA MET A 239 -3.21 -13.79 23.75
C MET A 239 -4.68 -13.66 23.31
N TRP A 240 -4.91 -13.52 22.02
CA TRP A 240 -6.24 -13.32 21.44
C TRP A 240 -6.83 -14.59 20.79
N ASN A 241 -6.25 -15.76 21.04
CA ASN A 241 -6.69 -17.04 20.48
C ASN A 241 -6.78 -17.04 18.94
N MET A 242 -5.86 -16.33 18.27
CA MET A 242 -5.71 -16.32 16.82
C MET A 242 -4.73 -17.41 16.37
N ASN A 243 -4.86 -17.91 15.14
CA ASN A 243 -3.82 -18.68 14.50
C ASN A 243 -2.61 -17.79 14.22
N TYR A 244 -1.43 -18.41 14.12
CA TYR A 244 -0.20 -17.68 13.84
C TYR A 244 0.65 -18.38 12.79
N VAL A 245 1.07 -17.62 11.79
CA VAL A 245 2.01 -18.06 10.74
C VAL A 245 3.17 -17.07 10.70
N ARG A 246 4.39 -17.57 10.65
CA ARG A 246 5.60 -16.77 10.53
C ARG A 246 6.27 -17.05 9.19
N VAL A 247 6.44 -16.01 8.38
CA VAL A 247 7.02 -16.07 7.04
C VAL A 247 8.36 -15.33 7.05
N THR A 248 9.45 -16.06 6.85
CA THR A 248 10.82 -15.49 6.84
C THR A 248 11.55 -15.75 5.52
N GLY A 249 10.93 -16.40 4.57
CA GLY A 249 11.44 -16.75 3.24
C GLY A 249 10.28 -17.11 2.32
N MET A 250 10.57 -17.31 1.04
CA MET A 250 9.55 -17.58 0.03
C MET A 250 8.77 -18.88 0.25
N GLU A 251 9.40 -19.89 0.86
CA GLU A 251 8.76 -21.16 1.23
C GLU A 251 7.69 -20.99 2.33
N GLY A 252 7.74 -19.88 3.09
CA GLY A 252 6.76 -19.60 4.14
C GLY A 252 5.39 -19.15 3.62
N PHE A 253 5.25 -18.89 2.33
CA PHE A 253 3.98 -18.51 1.70
C PHE A 253 3.10 -19.72 1.33
N ASP A 254 3.13 -20.76 2.17
CA ASP A 254 2.26 -21.94 2.08
C ASP A 254 1.27 -21.93 3.26
N PHE A 255 0.32 -21.00 3.24
CA PHE A 255 -0.72 -20.88 4.26
C PHE A 255 -2.07 -20.54 3.65
N GLU A 256 -3.13 -20.97 4.31
CA GLU A 256 -4.52 -20.72 3.89
C GLU A 256 -5.35 -20.11 5.02
N PRO A 257 -6.43 -19.38 4.69
CA PRO A 257 -7.40 -18.91 5.69
C PRO A 257 -7.98 -20.10 6.48
N GLY A 258 -8.10 -19.93 7.81
CA GLY A 258 -8.61 -20.93 8.73
C GLY A 258 -9.98 -20.59 9.31
N ASP A 259 -10.41 -21.40 10.27
CA ASP A 259 -11.65 -21.24 11.03
C ASP A 259 -11.61 -20.08 12.04
N ARG A 260 -10.43 -19.57 12.34
CA ARG A 260 -10.19 -18.43 13.21
C ARG A 260 -9.38 -17.38 12.47
N ALA A 261 -9.43 -16.15 12.98
CA ALA A 261 -8.52 -15.11 12.51
C ALA A 261 -7.06 -15.57 12.62
N THR A 262 -6.29 -15.29 11.59
CA THR A 262 -4.89 -15.71 11.50
C THR A 262 -3.99 -14.47 11.43
N VAL A 263 -3.00 -14.38 12.32
CA VAL A 263 -1.90 -13.43 12.20
C VAL A 263 -0.83 -14.04 11.29
N VAL A 264 -0.53 -13.38 10.20
CA VAL A 264 0.58 -13.73 9.31
C VAL A 264 1.67 -12.68 9.50
N GLU A 265 2.73 -13.05 10.21
CA GLU A 265 3.90 -12.19 10.41
C GLU A 265 4.91 -12.42 9.28
N VAL A 266 5.02 -11.44 8.39
CA VAL A 266 5.99 -11.46 7.28
C VAL A 266 7.22 -10.66 7.70
N ILE A 267 8.37 -11.32 7.72
CA ILE A 267 9.66 -10.74 8.13
C ILE A 267 10.58 -10.72 6.91
N PRO A 268 10.69 -9.58 6.22
CA PRO A 268 11.54 -9.44 5.04
C PRO A 268 13.02 -9.57 5.38
N ASP A 269 13.80 -10.10 4.42
CA ASP A 269 15.25 -10.08 4.52
C ASP A 269 15.78 -8.64 4.41
N THR A 270 16.56 -8.22 5.42
CA THR A 270 17.03 -6.85 5.55
C THR A 270 18.04 -6.50 4.46
N GLU A 271 18.92 -7.42 4.10
CA GLU A 271 19.97 -7.17 3.09
C GLU A 271 19.37 -7.13 1.69
N GLN A 272 18.46 -8.04 1.35
CA GLN A 272 17.74 -7.99 0.08
C GLN A 272 16.88 -6.73 -0.02
N THR A 273 16.20 -6.34 1.06
CA THR A 273 15.40 -5.10 1.11
C THR A 273 16.26 -3.87 0.85
N LYS A 274 17.43 -3.79 1.48
CA LYS A 274 18.38 -2.70 1.26
C LYS A 274 18.88 -2.67 -0.19
N ALA A 275 19.32 -3.81 -0.72
CA ALA A 275 19.81 -3.93 -2.09
C ALA A 275 18.72 -3.59 -3.12
N PHE A 276 17.48 -4.00 -2.87
CA PHE A 276 16.32 -3.62 -3.67
C PHE A 276 16.19 -2.10 -3.76
N TRP A 277 16.18 -1.40 -2.62
CA TRP A 277 15.98 0.05 -2.59
C TRP A 277 17.17 0.85 -3.13
N GLU A 278 18.39 0.34 -3.01
CA GLU A 278 19.58 0.92 -3.66
C GLU A 278 19.48 0.81 -5.19
N SER A 279 19.09 -0.36 -5.69
CA SER A 279 18.86 -0.60 -7.12
C SER A 279 17.70 0.24 -7.67
N TRP A 280 16.59 0.31 -6.92
CA TRP A 280 15.44 1.17 -7.25
C TRP A 280 15.80 2.65 -7.34
N ALA A 281 16.67 3.14 -6.46
CA ALA A 281 17.09 4.54 -6.48
C ALA A 281 17.98 4.89 -7.68
N SER A 282 18.65 3.91 -8.26
CA SER A 282 19.53 4.07 -9.43
C SER A 282 18.82 3.99 -10.78
N MET A 283 17.57 3.50 -10.80
CA MET A 283 16.71 3.45 -11.99
C MET A 283 16.16 4.84 -12.35
#